data_361b9397500677757358da384807b978
#
_entry.id   361b9397500677757358da384807b978
#
_cell.length_a   1.000
_cell.length_b   1.000
_cell.length_c   1.000
_cell.angle_alpha   90.00
_cell.angle_beta   90.00
_cell.angle_gamma   90.00
#
_symmetry.space_group_name_H-M   'P 1'
#
loop_
_entity.id
_entity.type
_entity.pdbx_description
1 polymer ?
#
loop_
_entity_poly.entity_id
_entity_poly.type
_entity_poly.pdbx_seq_one_letter_code
_entity_poly.pdbx_strand_id
1 'polypeptide(L)'
;MFVRQKTHFITNNDKKHDSSMDRIHDLSFGGERPLFGAHDVKLENITVTDGESAIKCCHDIECHDSKFYGKYPWWHVDRSLITSCYFAAGSRSAIWYSDDMTMRDCVIDGPKFFREMKHLSLENVTINDADETFWHVDDVKVNNVTLHGGTYPFMHCHGIVVDGLTSDAKYIFQYCSDVEIHNAHITTKDSFWECDNVTVYDSAIDGEYIGWHSKNLKFVRCHLSGEQILCYADNVTLEDCTIDDACDRMFEDCTNLNVSVKGKITNIKNPISGKIVADEIGSVTYDEFAKGHDTEIAIRK
;
A
#
# COMPACT_ATOMS: atom_id res chain seq x y z
N MET A 1 -3.43 37.58 -23.93
CA MET A 1 -3.83 38.66 -23.01
C MET A 1 -4.32 37.98 -21.74
N PHE A 2 -3.41 37.78 -20.77
CA PHE A 2 -3.73 37.07 -19.56
C PHE A 2 -4.42 37.99 -18.57
N VAL A 3 -5.67 37.71 -18.27
CA VAL A 3 -6.38 38.42 -17.20
C VAL A 3 -5.93 37.80 -15.89
N ARG A 4 -5.03 38.50 -15.18
CA ARG A 4 -4.77 38.24 -13.78
C ARG A 4 -6.03 38.58 -12.98
N GLN A 5 -6.82 37.58 -12.61
CA GLN A 5 -7.74 37.75 -11.48
C GLN A 5 -6.91 37.93 -10.21
N LYS A 6 -6.91 39.17 -9.72
CA LYS A 6 -6.39 39.48 -8.39
C LYS A 6 -7.34 38.86 -7.37
N THR A 7 -6.97 37.75 -6.78
CA THR A 7 -7.58 37.29 -5.54
C THR A 7 -7.25 38.35 -4.48
N HIS A 8 -8.24 39.05 -4.00
CA HIS A 8 -8.08 39.95 -2.87
C HIS A 8 -7.97 39.09 -1.62
N PHE A 9 -6.77 38.98 -1.08
CA PHE A 9 -6.55 38.48 0.27
C PHE A 9 -7.09 39.53 1.24
N ILE A 10 -8.08 39.15 2.03
CA ILE A 10 -8.57 39.98 3.13
C ILE A 10 -7.61 39.78 4.30
N THR A 11 -6.74 40.74 4.51
CA THR A 11 -5.89 40.80 5.71
C THR A 11 -6.66 41.45 6.84
N ASN A 12 -7.18 40.70 7.78
CA ASN A 12 -7.58 41.24 9.10
C ASN A 12 -6.41 41.20 10.05
N ASN A 13 -5.87 42.39 10.31
CA ASN A 13 -4.88 42.62 11.35
C ASN A 13 -5.56 42.70 12.72
N ASP A 14 -5.54 41.60 13.47
CA ASP A 14 -5.61 41.63 14.92
C ASP A 14 -4.68 40.58 15.50
N LYS A 15 -3.58 41.06 16.08
CA LYS A 15 -2.52 40.26 16.62
C LYS A 15 -2.93 39.58 17.93
N LYS A 16 -3.06 38.25 17.93
CA LYS A 16 -2.69 37.38 19.04
C LYS A 16 -1.98 36.17 18.49
N HIS A 17 -0.84 35.82 19.09
CA HIS A 17 0.01 34.69 18.75
C HIS A 17 -0.76 33.35 18.78
N ASP A 18 -1.37 33.02 17.67
CA ASP A 18 -1.64 31.70 17.18
C ASP A 18 -1.37 31.80 15.69
N SER A 19 -0.55 30.91 15.13
CA SER A 19 -0.22 30.95 13.70
C SER A 19 -1.49 30.58 12.90
N SER A 20 -2.37 31.55 12.68
CA SER A 20 -3.60 31.31 11.94
C SER A 20 -3.27 31.17 10.47
N MET A 21 -3.40 29.95 9.97
CA MET A 21 -3.40 29.70 8.54
C MET A 21 -4.48 30.58 7.86
N ASP A 22 -4.18 31.09 6.68
CA ASP A 22 -5.17 31.79 5.86
C ASP A 22 -6.30 30.81 5.49
N ARG A 23 -7.55 31.25 5.57
CA ARG A 23 -8.71 30.38 5.34
C ARG A 23 -9.39 30.66 4.03
N ILE A 24 -9.54 29.64 3.19
CA ILE A 24 -10.30 29.64 1.95
C ILE A 24 -11.43 28.63 2.10
N HIS A 25 -12.68 29.08 2.01
CA HIS A 25 -13.83 28.20 2.21
C HIS A 25 -15.00 28.49 1.30
N ASP A 26 -15.87 27.48 1.11
CA ASP A 26 -17.14 27.56 0.36
C ASP A 26 -16.95 28.11 -1.06
N LEU A 27 -15.86 27.72 -1.74
CA LEU A 27 -15.54 28.17 -3.08
C LEU A 27 -15.50 27.02 -4.07
N SER A 28 -15.85 27.36 -5.30
CA SER A 28 -15.65 26.49 -6.47
C SER A 28 -14.75 27.20 -7.47
N PHE A 29 -13.73 26.50 -7.92
CA PHE A 29 -12.81 27.02 -8.94
C PHE A 29 -12.28 25.89 -9.82
N GLY A 30 -11.75 26.25 -10.97
CA GLY A 30 -11.15 25.33 -11.93
C GLY A 30 -10.05 26.02 -12.72
N GLY A 31 -9.62 25.40 -13.80
CA GLY A 31 -8.56 25.91 -14.62
C GLY A 31 -7.18 25.41 -14.21
N GLU A 32 -6.14 26.04 -14.71
CA GLU A 32 -4.76 25.62 -14.48
C GLU A 32 -4.18 26.31 -13.25
N ARG A 33 -3.75 25.53 -12.26
CA ARG A 33 -2.97 25.93 -11.09
C ARG A 33 -3.60 27.08 -10.26
N PRO A 34 -4.87 27.02 -9.89
CA PRO A 34 -5.53 28.12 -9.17
C PRO A 34 -4.90 28.45 -7.81
N LEU A 35 -4.30 27.48 -7.12
CA LEU A 35 -3.64 27.67 -5.82
C LEU A 35 -2.11 27.43 -5.89
N PHE A 36 -1.49 27.75 -7.01
CA PHE A 36 -0.05 27.58 -7.17
C PHE A 36 0.75 28.40 -6.17
N GLY A 37 1.67 27.73 -5.46
CA GLY A 37 2.56 28.39 -4.50
C GLY A 37 1.86 28.82 -3.19
N ALA A 38 0.65 28.32 -2.92
CA ALA A 38 -0.02 28.60 -1.64
C ALA A 38 0.74 27.92 -0.46
N HIS A 39 0.73 28.60 0.67
CA HIS A 39 1.33 28.06 1.90
C HIS A 39 0.59 28.59 3.13
N ASP A 40 0.66 27.86 4.24
CA ASP A 40 -0.03 28.19 5.49
C ASP A 40 -1.53 28.46 5.26
N VAL A 41 -2.20 27.56 4.52
CA VAL A 41 -3.59 27.74 4.08
C VAL A 41 -4.47 26.58 4.54
N LYS A 42 -5.62 26.92 5.09
CA LYS A 42 -6.71 26.00 5.37
C LYS A 42 -7.80 26.10 4.31
N LEU A 43 -8.06 24.99 3.62
CA LEU A 43 -9.08 24.85 2.59
C LEU A 43 -10.28 24.10 3.19
N GLU A 44 -11.49 24.66 3.14
CA GLU A 44 -12.68 24.03 3.70
C GLU A 44 -13.84 24.10 2.73
N ASN A 45 -14.52 22.98 2.48
CA ASN A 45 -15.66 22.88 1.58
C ASN A 45 -15.40 23.52 0.21
N ILE A 46 -14.22 23.25 -0.36
CA ILE A 46 -13.91 23.72 -1.72
C ILE A 46 -14.25 22.64 -2.75
N THR A 47 -14.59 23.10 -3.96
CA THR A 47 -14.76 22.23 -5.12
C THR A 47 -13.80 22.66 -6.21
N VAL A 48 -12.83 21.79 -6.52
CA VAL A 48 -11.98 21.95 -7.69
C VAL A 48 -12.65 21.24 -8.86
N THR A 49 -13.16 22.00 -9.80
CA THR A 49 -13.83 21.49 -11.00
C THR A 49 -12.81 21.01 -12.04
N ASP A 50 -13.09 21.14 -13.32
CA ASP A 50 -12.14 20.79 -14.38
C ASP A 50 -10.87 21.63 -14.33
N GLY A 51 -9.76 21.04 -14.74
CA GLY A 51 -8.48 21.73 -14.81
C GLY A 51 -7.31 20.83 -14.45
N GLU A 52 -6.17 21.45 -14.22
CA GLU A 52 -4.92 20.74 -13.93
C GLU A 52 -4.15 21.38 -12.77
N SER A 53 -3.53 20.51 -11.95
CA SER A 53 -2.55 20.92 -10.94
C SER A 53 -3.08 21.98 -9.98
N ALA A 54 -4.29 21.81 -9.45
CA ALA A 54 -4.97 22.82 -8.65
C ALA A 54 -4.14 23.29 -7.45
N ILE A 55 -3.48 22.37 -6.78
CA ILE A 55 -2.57 22.62 -5.64
C ILE A 55 -1.20 22.14 -6.06
N LYS A 56 -0.30 23.06 -6.36
CA LYS A 56 1.04 22.72 -6.86
C LYS A 56 2.11 23.64 -6.30
N CYS A 57 3.25 23.06 -5.93
CA CYS A 57 4.37 23.76 -5.30
C CYS A 57 3.96 24.49 -4.03
N CYS A 58 3.20 23.80 -3.18
CA CYS A 58 2.62 24.33 -1.96
C CYS A 58 3.24 23.66 -0.74
N HIS A 59 3.01 24.22 0.45
CA HIS A 59 3.39 23.60 1.71
C HIS A 59 2.51 24.08 2.86
N ASP A 60 2.45 23.28 3.93
CA ASP A 60 1.65 23.61 5.11
C ASP A 60 0.16 23.84 4.73
N ILE A 61 -0.45 22.82 4.12
CA ILE A 61 -1.84 22.86 3.63
C ILE A 61 -2.71 21.94 4.48
N GLU A 62 -3.77 22.49 5.06
CA GLU A 62 -4.88 21.72 5.60
C GLU A 62 -6.06 21.76 4.62
N CYS A 63 -6.66 20.62 4.30
CA CYS A 63 -7.79 20.53 3.38
C CYS A 63 -8.88 19.63 3.95
N HIS A 64 -10.09 20.18 4.12
CA HIS A 64 -11.22 19.49 4.73
C HIS A 64 -12.47 19.56 3.86
N ASP A 65 -13.28 18.50 3.89
CA ASP A 65 -14.63 18.43 3.29
C ASP A 65 -14.69 18.89 1.82
N SER A 66 -13.63 18.58 1.06
CA SER A 66 -13.40 19.17 -0.26
C SER A 66 -13.44 18.12 -1.38
N LYS A 67 -13.69 18.58 -2.61
CA LYS A 67 -13.87 17.71 -3.78
C LYS A 67 -12.97 18.11 -4.94
N PHE A 68 -12.30 17.12 -5.55
CA PHE A 68 -11.35 17.31 -6.64
C PHE A 68 -11.80 16.51 -7.86
N TYR A 69 -12.05 17.19 -8.98
CA TYR A 69 -12.45 16.57 -10.25
C TYR A 69 -11.42 16.73 -11.35
N GLY A 70 -10.53 17.72 -11.26
CA GLY A 70 -9.48 18.00 -12.23
C GLY A 70 -8.29 17.06 -12.11
N LYS A 71 -7.41 17.05 -13.12
CA LYS A 71 -6.20 16.21 -13.17
C LYS A 71 -5.10 16.74 -12.29
N TYR A 72 -4.25 15.84 -11.79
CA TYR A 72 -3.03 16.17 -11.04
C TYR A 72 -3.27 17.16 -9.89
N PRO A 73 -4.31 16.99 -9.06
CA PRO A 73 -4.75 18.06 -8.15
C PRO A 73 -3.73 18.42 -7.06
N TRP A 74 -2.75 17.57 -6.82
CA TRP A 74 -1.79 17.74 -5.72
C TRP A 74 -0.39 17.31 -6.19
N TRP A 75 0.52 18.27 -6.39
CA TRP A 75 1.87 18.02 -6.90
C TRP A 75 2.92 18.91 -6.22
N HIS A 76 4.01 18.32 -5.71
CA HIS A 76 5.02 19.02 -4.93
C HIS A 76 4.37 19.82 -3.78
N VAL A 77 3.69 19.12 -2.88
CA VAL A 77 2.98 19.73 -1.76
C VAL A 77 3.43 19.05 -0.47
N ASP A 78 4.19 19.75 0.33
CA ASP A 78 4.78 19.21 1.55
C ASP A 78 3.99 19.61 2.80
N ARG A 79 4.01 18.74 3.81
CA ARG A 79 3.36 18.95 5.12
C ARG A 79 1.88 19.25 4.97
N SER A 80 1.12 18.25 4.59
CA SER A 80 -0.30 18.38 4.32
C SER A 80 -1.16 17.49 5.21
N LEU A 81 -2.31 18.03 5.62
CA LEU A 81 -3.40 17.29 6.23
C LEU A 81 -4.64 17.34 5.32
N ILE A 82 -5.13 16.18 4.89
CA ILE A 82 -6.32 16.06 4.05
C ILE A 82 -7.35 15.21 4.78
N THR A 83 -8.54 15.74 5.03
CA THR A 83 -9.60 15.01 5.74
C THR A 83 -10.96 15.15 5.08
N SER A 84 -11.74 14.07 5.09
CA SER A 84 -13.11 14.04 4.56
C SER A 84 -13.21 14.55 3.12
N CYS A 85 -12.19 14.26 2.30
CA CYS A 85 -12.12 14.73 0.93
C CYS A 85 -12.45 13.63 -0.09
N TYR A 86 -12.93 14.05 -1.24
CA TYR A 86 -13.25 13.20 -2.37
C TYR A 86 -12.42 13.56 -3.59
N PHE A 87 -11.79 12.55 -4.18
CA PHE A 87 -11.02 12.65 -5.42
C PHE A 87 -11.72 11.81 -6.50
N ALA A 88 -12.33 12.46 -7.46
CA ALA A 88 -13.07 11.80 -8.55
C ALA A 88 -12.13 11.02 -9.50
N ALA A 89 -12.66 10.14 -10.32
CA ALA A 89 -11.89 9.37 -11.30
C ALA A 89 -11.04 10.24 -12.27
N GLY A 90 -11.44 11.47 -12.51
CA GLY A 90 -10.65 12.47 -13.26
C GLY A 90 -9.42 12.97 -12.54
N SER A 91 -9.36 12.86 -11.21
CA SER A 91 -8.25 13.31 -10.36
C SER A 91 -7.10 12.32 -10.35
N ARG A 92 -6.72 11.80 -11.50
CA ARG A 92 -5.64 10.84 -11.66
C ARG A 92 -4.26 11.45 -11.48
N SER A 93 -3.28 10.60 -11.17
CA SER A 93 -1.88 10.97 -11.03
C SER A 93 -1.68 12.12 -10.03
N ALA A 94 -2.33 11.99 -8.88
CA ALA A 94 -2.32 12.98 -7.83
C ALA A 94 -1.35 12.59 -6.70
N ILE A 95 -0.95 13.60 -5.93
CA ILE A 95 -0.10 13.43 -4.76
C ILE A 95 1.23 12.80 -5.16
N TRP A 96 1.92 13.45 -6.10
CA TRP A 96 3.27 13.09 -6.52
C TRP A 96 4.27 14.11 -5.99
N TYR A 97 5.45 13.63 -5.57
CA TYR A 97 6.52 14.46 -5.05
C TYR A 97 6.07 15.33 -3.85
N SER A 98 5.33 14.72 -2.92
CA SER A 98 4.67 15.42 -1.81
C SER A 98 4.98 14.71 -0.51
N ASP A 99 5.86 15.29 0.31
CA ASP A 99 6.34 14.68 1.54
C ASP A 99 5.51 15.12 2.79
N ASP A 100 5.61 14.33 3.86
CA ASP A 100 4.98 14.60 5.16
C ASP A 100 3.45 14.79 5.06
N MET A 101 2.76 13.80 4.52
CA MET A 101 1.32 13.88 4.29
C MET A 101 0.52 12.96 5.21
N THR A 102 -0.58 13.48 5.74
CA THR A 102 -1.61 12.71 6.41
C THR A 102 -2.94 12.84 5.68
N MET A 103 -3.60 11.72 5.38
CA MET A 103 -4.94 11.68 4.78
C MET A 103 -5.86 10.82 5.64
N ARG A 104 -7.08 11.34 5.93
CA ARG A 104 -8.08 10.65 6.75
C ARG A 104 -9.48 10.75 6.16
N ASP A 105 -10.27 9.69 6.35
CA ASP A 105 -11.69 9.66 6.00
C ASP A 105 -11.97 10.10 4.56
N CYS A 106 -11.12 9.68 3.61
CA CYS A 106 -11.16 10.11 2.22
C CYS A 106 -11.56 8.98 1.27
N VAL A 107 -12.13 9.38 0.14
CA VAL A 107 -12.45 8.49 -0.97
C VAL A 107 -11.74 8.94 -2.25
N ILE A 108 -11.08 8.00 -2.91
CA ILE A 108 -10.30 8.22 -4.13
C ILE A 108 -10.83 7.28 -5.21
N ASP A 109 -11.36 7.84 -6.30
CA ASP A 109 -11.83 7.08 -7.47
C ASP A 109 -10.81 7.06 -8.62
N GLY A 110 -9.76 7.88 -8.55
CA GLY A 110 -8.75 7.98 -9.59
C GLY A 110 -7.53 7.10 -9.38
N PRO A 111 -6.86 6.62 -10.45
CA PRO A 111 -5.65 5.84 -10.36
C PRO A 111 -4.38 6.68 -10.17
N LYS A 112 -3.28 5.99 -9.85
CA LYS A 112 -1.91 6.51 -9.83
C LYS A 112 -1.70 7.62 -8.79
N PHE A 113 -2.18 7.37 -7.57
CA PHE A 113 -1.95 8.24 -6.42
C PHE A 113 -0.65 7.87 -5.69
N PHE A 114 -0.11 8.82 -4.93
CA PHE A 114 1.02 8.65 -4.01
C PHE A 114 2.27 8.10 -4.70
N ARG A 115 3.07 8.98 -5.31
CA ARG A 115 4.32 8.59 -5.95
C ARG A 115 5.48 9.49 -5.57
N GLU A 116 6.68 8.91 -5.50
CA GLU A 116 7.93 9.64 -5.27
C GLU A 116 7.83 10.54 -4.04
N MET A 117 7.50 9.95 -2.88
CA MET A 117 7.24 10.71 -1.65
C MET A 117 7.70 9.98 -0.40
N LYS A 118 7.75 10.69 0.72
CA LYS A 118 8.11 10.16 2.02
C LYS A 118 7.11 10.55 3.10
N HIS A 119 7.04 9.72 4.15
CA HIS A 119 6.23 9.95 5.34
C HIS A 119 4.74 10.14 5.02
N LEU A 120 4.15 9.11 4.42
CA LEU A 120 2.71 9.06 4.12
C LEU A 120 1.95 8.34 5.24
N SER A 121 0.88 8.94 5.75
CA SER A 121 -0.04 8.30 6.70
C SER A 121 -1.48 8.33 6.18
N LEU A 122 -2.10 7.15 6.07
CA LEU A 122 -3.49 6.99 5.65
C LEU A 122 -4.32 6.37 6.77
N GLU A 123 -5.49 6.91 7.04
CA GLU A 123 -6.45 6.41 8.02
C GLU A 123 -7.88 6.45 7.45
N ASN A 124 -8.60 5.33 7.45
CA ASN A 124 -9.96 5.22 6.92
C ASN A 124 -10.08 5.71 5.47
N VAL A 125 -9.22 5.27 4.58
CA VAL A 125 -9.22 5.71 3.16
C VAL A 125 -9.67 4.58 2.25
N THR A 126 -10.56 4.90 1.31
CA THR A 126 -10.98 3.99 0.25
C THR A 126 -10.44 4.45 -1.09
N ILE A 127 -9.77 3.57 -1.82
CA ILE A 127 -9.25 3.81 -3.18
C ILE A 127 -9.95 2.83 -4.12
N ASN A 128 -10.84 3.34 -4.99
CA ASN A 128 -11.68 2.53 -5.87
C ASN A 128 -11.01 2.12 -7.19
N ASP A 129 -9.88 2.74 -7.53
CA ASP A 129 -9.00 2.31 -8.61
C ASP A 129 -7.55 2.39 -8.13
N ALA A 130 -7.05 1.28 -7.56
CA ALA A 130 -5.73 1.22 -6.96
C ALA A 130 -4.60 1.02 -7.99
N ASP A 131 -4.86 1.24 -9.29
CA ASP A 131 -3.88 1.03 -10.35
C ASP A 131 -2.64 1.90 -10.16
N GLU A 132 -1.50 1.27 -10.12
CA GLU A 132 -0.18 1.89 -9.96
C GLU A 132 -0.12 2.94 -8.82
N THR A 133 -0.75 2.65 -7.69
CA THR A 133 -0.79 3.52 -6.51
C THR A 133 0.34 3.14 -5.53
N PHE A 134 0.90 4.10 -4.82
CA PHE A 134 2.06 3.95 -3.93
C PHE A 134 3.32 3.43 -4.66
N TRP A 135 3.86 4.21 -5.59
CA TRP A 135 5.13 3.87 -6.24
C TRP A 135 6.28 4.73 -5.69
N HIS A 136 7.37 4.08 -5.27
CA HIS A 136 8.52 4.75 -4.68
C HIS A 136 8.13 5.66 -3.50
N VAL A 137 7.41 5.08 -2.53
CA VAL A 137 7.01 5.80 -1.31
C VAL A 137 7.74 5.20 -0.12
N ASP A 138 8.46 6.02 0.62
CA ASP A 138 9.16 5.63 1.83
C ASP A 138 8.37 6.02 3.09
N ASP A 139 8.46 5.21 4.14
CA ASP A 139 7.81 5.43 5.44
C ASP A 139 6.28 5.60 5.32
N VAL A 140 5.62 4.54 4.92
CA VAL A 140 4.17 4.47 4.71
C VAL A 140 3.47 3.88 5.93
N LYS A 141 2.47 4.57 6.47
CA LYS A 141 1.57 4.06 7.51
C LYS A 141 0.16 3.96 6.96
N VAL A 142 -0.42 2.77 7.06
CA VAL A 142 -1.77 2.45 6.56
C VAL A 142 -2.59 1.93 7.72
N ASN A 143 -3.71 2.59 8.02
CA ASN A 143 -4.65 2.14 9.04
C ASN A 143 -6.08 2.12 8.46
N ASN A 144 -6.73 0.94 8.47
CA ASN A 144 -8.09 0.75 7.96
C ASN A 144 -8.28 1.31 6.54
N VAL A 145 -7.56 0.77 5.58
CA VAL A 145 -7.62 1.19 4.16
C VAL A 145 -8.19 0.09 3.29
N THR A 146 -8.99 0.48 2.30
CA THR A 146 -9.52 -0.42 1.29
C THR A 146 -9.00 -0.04 -0.09
N LEU A 147 -8.45 -1.02 -0.82
CA LEU A 147 -8.00 -0.89 -2.19
C LEU A 147 -8.85 -1.77 -3.09
N HIS A 148 -9.52 -1.17 -4.07
CA HIS A 148 -10.29 -1.91 -5.05
C HIS A 148 -9.64 -1.88 -6.43
N GLY A 149 -9.54 -3.05 -7.03
CA GLY A 149 -9.07 -3.24 -8.41
C GLY A 149 -7.64 -2.75 -8.64
N GLY A 150 -7.31 -2.57 -9.92
CA GLY A 150 -6.01 -2.09 -10.34
C GLY A 150 -4.87 -3.11 -10.20
N THR A 151 -3.68 -2.64 -10.55
CA THR A 151 -2.46 -3.45 -10.55
C THR A 151 -1.30 -2.67 -9.94
N TYR A 152 -0.34 -3.40 -9.36
CA TYR A 152 0.92 -2.88 -8.82
C TYR A 152 0.79 -1.81 -7.72
N PRO A 153 -0.15 -1.90 -6.74
CA PRO A 153 -0.05 -1.01 -5.59
C PRO A 153 1.14 -1.40 -4.71
N PHE A 154 1.77 -0.41 -4.09
CA PHE A 154 3.01 -0.54 -3.31
C PHE A 154 4.15 -1.17 -4.12
N MET A 155 4.65 -0.47 -5.11
CA MET A 155 5.79 -0.90 -5.91
C MET A 155 7.04 -0.09 -5.57
N HIS A 156 8.15 -0.77 -5.29
CA HIS A 156 9.41 -0.15 -4.85
C HIS A 156 9.26 0.77 -3.63
N CYS A 157 8.45 0.36 -2.66
CA CYS A 157 8.25 1.09 -1.42
C CYS A 157 9.14 0.51 -0.30
N HIS A 158 9.47 1.37 0.68
CA HIS A 158 10.30 0.99 1.80
C HIS A 158 9.73 1.51 3.13
N GLY A 159 9.84 0.70 4.19
CA GLY A 159 9.35 1.09 5.52
C GLY A 159 7.83 1.18 5.60
N ILE A 160 7.12 0.09 5.29
CA ILE A 160 5.66 0.05 5.25
C ILE A 160 5.12 -0.58 6.53
N VAL A 161 4.20 0.11 7.20
CA VAL A 161 3.46 -0.41 8.35
C VAL A 161 1.96 -0.38 8.05
N VAL A 162 1.31 -1.53 8.12
CA VAL A 162 -0.12 -1.70 7.81
C VAL A 162 -0.84 -2.27 9.01
N ASP A 163 -1.96 -1.66 9.39
CA ASP A 163 -2.95 -2.24 10.31
C ASP A 163 -4.36 -2.11 9.73
N GLY A 164 -4.93 -3.23 9.30
CA GLY A 164 -6.24 -3.24 8.65
C GLY A 164 -6.20 -2.80 7.18
N LEU A 165 -5.85 -3.72 6.28
CA LEU A 165 -5.92 -3.53 4.84
C LEU A 165 -6.88 -4.55 4.23
N THR A 166 -7.84 -4.08 3.44
CA THR A 166 -8.62 -4.93 2.54
C THR A 166 -8.25 -4.61 1.10
N SER A 167 -7.85 -5.61 0.30
CA SER A 167 -7.43 -5.38 -1.08
C SER A 167 -7.84 -6.52 -2.01
N ASP A 168 -8.33 -6.18 -3.20
CA ASP A 168 -8.51 -7.07 -4.34
C ASP A 168 -7.63 -6.69 -5.55
N ALA A 169 -6.65 -5.82 -5.33
CA ALA A 169 -5.68 -5.42 -6.33
C ALA A 169 -4.65 -6.52 -6.62
N LYS A 170 -4.16 -6.58 -7.87
CA LYS A 170 -3.15 -7.55 -8.28
C LYS A 170 -1.74 -6.99 -8.18
N TYR A 171 -0.76 -7.90 -7.99
CA TYR A 171 0.67 -7.56 -7.96
C TYR A 171 1.02 -6.58 -6.84
N ILE A 172 0.37 -6.74 -5.67
CA ILE A 172 0.57 -5.87 -4.50
C ILE A 172 1.92 -6.15 -3.81
N PHE A 173 2.57 -5.13 -3.31
CA PHE A 173 3.87 -5.20 -2.61
C PHE A 173 4.97 -5.86 -3.45
N GLN A 174 5.29 -5.32 -4.61
CA GLN A 174 6.42 -5.81 -5.39
C GLN A 174 7.67 -4.95 -5.20
N TYR A 175 8.82 -5.61 -5.10
CA TYR A 175 10.13 -4.96 -4.87
C TYR A 175 10.15 -4.06 -3.62
N CYS A 176 9.38 -4.43 -2.59
CA CYS A 176 9.30 -3.67 -1.34
C CYS A 176 10.28 -4.22 -0.30
N SER A 177 10.64 -3.38 0.67
CA SER A 177 11.45 -3.80 1.81
C SER A 177 10.97 -3.19 3.12
N ASP A 178 11.29 -3.89 4.23
CA ASP A 178 10.90 -3.48 5.58
C ASP A 178 9.38 -3.26 5.70
N VAL A 179 8.63 -4.35 5.50
CA VAL A 179 7.17 -4.36 5.49
C VAL A 179 6.63 -5.08 6.72
N GLU A 180 5.79 -4.42 7.50
CA GLU A 180 5.06 -5.01 8.61
C GLU A 180 3.55 -4.87 8.39
N ILE A 181 2.81 -5.99 8.42
CA ILE A 181 1.38 -6.03 8.12
C ILE A 181 0.63 -6.73 9.26
N HIS A 182 -0.45 -6.10 9.73
CA HIS A 182 -1.39 -6.66 10.69
C HIS A 182 -2.82 -6.60 10.17
N ASN A 183 -3.64 -7.60 10.50
CA ASN A 183 -5.08 -7.60 10.28
C ASN A 183 -5.51 -7.33 8.83
N ALA A 184 -4.81 -7.90 7.85
CA ALA A 184 -5.11 -7.69 6.44
C ALA A 184 -5.94 -8.83 5.83
N HIS A 185 -6.77 -8.46 4.84
CA HIS A 185 -7.46 -9.36 3.93
C HIS A 185 -7.07 -9.01 2.50
N ILE A 186 -6.27 -9.83 1.87
CA ILE A 186 -5.71 -9.57 0.54
C ILE A 186 -6.08 -10.70 -0.39
N THR A 187 -6.83 -10.40 -1.45
CA THR A 187 -7.05 -11.28 -2.60
C THR A 187 -6.27 -10.72 -3.77
N THR A 188 -5.33 -11.48 -4.30
CA THR A 188 -4.35 -10.90 -5.23
C THR A 188 -3.82 -11.93 -6.23
N LYS A 189 -2.77 -11.55 -6.93
CA LYS A 189 -1.87 -12.39 -7.69
C LYS A 189 -0.46 -11.85 -7.54
N ASP A 190 0.56 -12.71 -7.46
CA ASP A 190 1.98 -12.34 -7.37
C ASP A 190 2.30 -11.28 -6.29
N SER A 191 1.75 -11.46 -5.07
CA SER A 191 2.10 -10.55 -3.96
C SER A 191 3.49 -10.84 -3.40
N PHE A 192 4.12 -9.79 -2.87
CA PHE A 192 5.47 -9.86 -2.27
C PHE A 192 6.53 -10.44 -3.24
N TRP A 193 6.49 -10.08 -4.49
CA TRP A 193 7.50 -10.49 -5.48
C TRP A 193 8.80 -9.70 -5.28
N GLU A 194 9.94 -10.41 -5.17
CA GLU A 194 11.26 -9.82 -4.94
C GLU A 194 11.33 -8.82 -3.77
N CYS A 195 10.60 -9.14 -2.68
CA CYS A 195 10.62 -8.35 -1.46
C CYS A 195 11.73 -8.82 -0.49
N ASP A 196 12.12 -7.94 0.42
CA ASP A 196 13.06 -8.25 1.49
C ASP A 196 12.55 -7.75 2.85
N ASN A 197 12.65 -8.58 3.89
CA ASN A 197 12.24 -8.26 5.25
C ASN A 197 10.74 -7.91 5.36
N VAL A 198 9.88 -8.92 5.14
CA VAL A 198 8.42 -8.80 5.25
C VAL A 198 7.95 -9.63 6.45
N THR A 199 7.18 -9.01 7.33
CA THR A 199 6.49 -9.70 8.43
C THR A 199 5.00 -9.45 8.39
N VAL A 200 4.20 -10.51 8.40
CA VAL A 200 2.73 -10.45 8.33
C VAL A 200 2.14 -11.17 9.53
N TYR A 201 1.21 -10.52 10.22
CA TYR A 201 0.52 -11.05 11.39
C TYR A 201 -1.00 -11.09 11.17
N ASP A 202 -1.65 -12.10 11.72
CA ASP A 202 -3.10 -12.18 11.91
C ASP A 202 -3.90 -11.82 10.64
N SER A 203 -3.45 -12.29 9.47
CA SER A 203 -3.96 -11.87 8.16
C SER A 203 -4.36 -13.07 7.29
N ALA A 204 -5.23 -12.81 6.31
CA ALA A 204 -5.58 -13.75 5.25
C ALA A 204 -5.09 -13.23 3.90
N ILE A 205 -4.32 -14.08 3.19
CA ILE A 205 -3.78 -13.75 1.87
C ILE A 205 -4.15 -14.89 0.93
N ASP A 206 -4.95 -14.55 -0.09
CA ASP A 206 -5.38 -15.44 -1.14
C ASP A 206 -4.81 -14.98 -2.48
N GLY A 207 -3.98 -15.82 -3.10
CA GLY A 207 -3.41 -15.46 -4.39
C GLY A 207 -2.36 -16.44 -4.91
N GLU A 208 -2.20 -16.47 -6.23
CA GLU A 208 -1.15 -17.23 -6.89
C GLU A 208 0.23 -16.59 -6.58
N TYR A 209 1.27 -17.41 -6.49
CA TYR A 209 2.69 -17.01 -6.49
C TYR A 209 3.10 -16.03 -5.39
N ILE A 210 2.53 -16.17 -4.19
CA ILE A 210 2.87 -15.33 -3.02
C ILE A 210 4.36 -15.50 -2.68
N GLY A 211 5.09 -14.40 -2.53
CA GLY A 211 6.44 -14.36 -1.98
C GLY A 211 7.55 -14.88 -2.89
N TRP A 212 7.34 -14.97 -4.19
CA TRP A 212 8.34 -15.47 -5.13
C TRP A 212 9.59 -14.59 -5.18
N HIS A 213 10.76 -15.22 -5.20
CA HIS A 213 12.09 -14.59 -5.25
C HIS A 213 12.39 -13.63 -4.10
N SER A 214 11.64 -13.75 -3.00
CA SER A 214 11.78 -12.87 -1.85
C SER A 214 12.71 -13.43 -0.78
N LYS A 215 13.13 -12.57 0.14
CA LYS A 215 13.98 -12.92 1.25
C LYS A 215 13.39 -12.46 2.58
N ASN A 216 13.72 -13.22 3.64
CA ASN A 216 13.33 -12.84 4.99
C ASN A 216 11.81 -12.63 5.14
N LEU A 217 11.02 -13.62 4.68
CA LEU A 217 9.57 -13.61 4.80
C LEU A 217 9.14 -14.28 6.11
N LYS A 218 8.31 -13.61 6.89
CA LYS A 218 7.71 -14.16 8.10
C LYS A 218 6.20 -13.96 8.13
N PHE A 219 5.46 -15.06 8.32
CA PHE A 219 4.01 -15.04 8.50
C PHE A 219 3.68 -15.68 9.86
N VAL A 220 2.87 -14.99 10.67
CA VAL A 220 2.50 -15.41 12.03
C VAL A 220 0.99 -15.42 12.17
N ARG A 221 0.38 -16.55 12.48
CA ARG A 221 -1.07 -16.73 12.61
C ARG A 221 -1.86 -16.27 11.37
N CYS A 222 -1.28 -16.50 10.20
CA CYS A 222 -1.91 -16.15 8.92
C CYS A 222 -2.63 -17.35 8.29
N HIS A 223 -3.61 -17.06 7.46
CA HIS A 223 -4.19 -18.01 6.53
C HIS A 223 -3.69 -17.71 5.12
N LEU A 224 -3.08 -18.69 4.48
CA LEU A 224 -2.52 -18.55 3.14
C LEU A 224 -3.25 -19.49 2.18
N SER A 225 -3.67 -18.98 1.03
CA SER A 225 -4.27 -19.76 -0.05
C SER A 225 -3.75 -19.33 -1.41
N GLY A 226 -3.81 -20.23 -2.37
CA GLY A 226 -3.40 -19.98 -3.75
C GLY A 226 -2.45 -21.01 -4.32
N GLU A 227 -2.10 -20.84 -5.58
CA GLU A 227 -1.22 -21.76 -6.31
C GLU A 227 0.24 -21.39 -6.18
N GLN A 228 1.12 -22.38 -5.94
CA GLN A 228 2.60 -22.23 -5.90
C GLN A 228 3.08 -21.09 -4.99
N ILE A 229 2.53 -21.01 -3.78
CA ILE A 229 2.94 -19.99 -2.83
C ILE A 229 4.30 -20.30 -2.22
N LEU A 230 5.04 -19.24 -1.87
CA LEU A 230 6.34 -19.30 -1.20
C LEU A 230 7.35 -20.18 -1.95
N CYS A 231 7.54 -19.92 -3.24
CA CYS A 231 8.56 -20.57 -4.07
C CYS A 231 9.74 -19.63 -4.34
N TYR A 232 10.93 -20.22 -4.56
CA TYR A 232 12.17 -19.52 -4.90
C TYR A 232 12.62 -18.48 -3.86
N ALA A 233 12.15 -18.62 -2.62
CA ALA A 233 12.41 -17.67 -1.54
C ALA A 233 13.53 -18.16 -0.61
N ASP A 234 14.18 -17.20 0.04
CA ASP A 234 15.21 -17.50 1.05
C ASP A 234 14.80 -16.97 2.43
N ASN A 235 15.02 -17.79 3.47
CA ASN A 235 14.67 -17.49 4.86
C ASN A 235 13.16 -17.22 5.03
N VAL A 236 12.35 -18.27 4.88
CA VAL A 236 10.90 -18.24 5.07
C VAL A 236 10.51 -18.82 6.42
N THR A 237 9.78 -18.04 7.20
CA THR A 237 9.23 -18.47 8.50
C THR A 237 7.71 -18.45 8.47
N LEU A 238 7.08 -19.59 8.81
CA LEU A 238 5.65 -19.67 9.12
C LEU A 238 5.47 -20.09 10.58
N GLU A 239 4.77 -19.29 11.37
CA GLU A 239 4.46 -19.57 12.78
C GLU A 239 2.94 -19.65 12.96
N ASP A 240 2.43 -20.81 13.39
CA ASP A 240 1.00 -21.02 13.65
C ASP A 240 0.06 -20.67 12.49
N CYS A 241 0.53 -20.72 11.27
CA CYS A 241 -0.25 -20.46 10.06
C CYS A 241 -1.13 -21.65 9.67
N THR A 242 -2.16 -21.40 8.89
CA THR A 242 -2.94 -22.38 8.16
C THR A 242 -2.78 -22.17 6.66
N ILE A 243 -2.86 -23.26 5.89
CA ILE A 243 -2.71 -23.26 4.45
C ILE A 243 -3.93 -23.95 3.86
N ASP A 244 -4.49 -23.40 2.78
CA ASP A 244 -5.61 -24.01 2.09
C ASP A 244 -5.21 -25.34 1.44
N ASP A 245 -6.10 -26.34 1.47
CA ASP A 245 -5.86 -27.67 0.89
C ASP A 245 -5.64 -27.65 -0.63
N ALA A 246 -6.04 -26.59 -1.32
CA ALA A 246 -5.82 -26.40 -2.74
C ALA A 246 -4.38 -25.95 -3.09
N CYS A 247 -3.60 -25.50 -2.10
CA CYS A 247 -2.21 -25.11 -2.32
C CYS A 247 -1.38 -26.32 -2.74
N ASP A 248 -0.73 -26.21 -3.88
CA ASP A 248 0.19 -27.23 -4.39
C ASP A 248 1.60 -26.67 -4.64
N ARG A 249 2.56 -27.58 -4.84
CA ARG A 249 3.96 -27.24 -5.18
C ARG A 249 4.57 -26.13 -4.31
N MET A 250 4.30 -26.20 -3.00
CA MET A 250 4.81 -25.24 -2.05
C MET A 250 6.30 -25.38 -1.81
N PHE A 251 6.96 -24.27 -1.52
CA PHE A 251 8.38 -24.19 -1.13
C PHE A 251 9.37 -24.63 -2.20
N GLU A 252 8.97 -24.64 -3.47
CA GLU A 252 9.86 -25.04 -4.55
C GLU A 252 11.11 -24.15 -4.57
N ASP A 253 12.29 -24.79 -4.53
CA ASP A 253 13.60 -24.14 -4.52
C ASP A 253 13.83 -23.11 -3.37
N CYS A 254 13.12 -23.28 -2.25
CA CYS A 254 13.34 -22.44 -1.07
C CYS A 254 14.49 -22.92 -0.20
N THR A 255 15.18 -21.96 0.41
CA THR A 255 16.26 -22.20 1.37
C THR A 255 15.92 -21.64 2.74
N ASN A 256 16.57 -22.17 3.79
CA ASN A 256 16.45 -21.69 5.17
C ASN A 256 14.99 -21.63 5.66
N LEU A 257 14.23 -22.68 5.39
CA LEU A 257 12.83 -22.81 5.81
C LEU A 257 12.73 -23.01 7.33
N ASN A 258 11.83 -22.29 7.99
CA ASN A 258 11.41 -22.50 9.38
C ASN A 258 9.88 -22.49 9.45
N VAL A 259 9.25 -23.59 9.08
CA VAL A 259 7.82 -23.68 8.82
C VAL A 259 7.10 -24.49 9.89
N SER A 260 6.11 -23.90 10.54
CA SER A 260 5.17 -24.55 11.46
C SER A 260 3.74 -24.21 11.06
N VAL A 261 3.03 -25.18 10.46
CA VAL A 261 1.66 -25.03 9.94
C VAL A 261 0.69 -25.84 10.79
N LYS A 262 -0.47 -25.28 11.10
CA LYS A 262 -1.62 -25.99 11.66
C LYS A 262 -2.45 -26.60 10.53
N GLY A 263 -2.81 -27.88 10.69
CA GLY A 263 -3.53 -28.61 9.64
C GLY A 263 -2.58 -29.24 8.64
N LYS A 264 -3.01 -29.27 7.38
CA LYS A 264 -2.35 -30.05 6.32
C LYS A 264 -1.56 -29.15 5.38
N ILE A 265 -0.42 -29.68 4.89
CA ILE A 265 0.23 -29.21 3.67
C ILE A 265 0.03 -30.26 2.59
N THR A 266 -0.67 -29.91 1.52
CA THR A 266 -1.08 -30.87 0.48
C THR A 266 0.09 -31.39 -0.34
N ASN A 267 0.98 -30.49 -0.80
CA ASN A 267 2.16 -30.88 -1.56
C ASN A 267 3.34 -29.95 -1.30
N ILE A 268 4.49 -30.53 -1.02
CA ILE A 268 5.78 -29.85 -0.90
C ILE A 268 6.63 -30.29 -2.09
N LYS A 269 7.20 -29.33 -2.82
CA LYS A 269 8.02 -29.63 -3.99
C LYS A 269 9.42 -29.04 -3.89
N ASN A 270 10.44 -29.87 -4.11
CA ASN A 270 11.86 -29.48 -4.23
C ASN A 270 12.38 -28.48 -3.16
N PRO A 271 12.00 -28.58 -1.86
CA PRO A 271 12.55 -27.69 -0.85
C PRO A 271 14.04 -27.97 -0.68
N ILE A 272 14.88 -26.94 -0.58
CA ILE A 272 16.34 -27.12 -0.57
C ILE A 272 16.85 -27.35 0.86
N SER A 273 16.50 -26.49 1.83
CA SER A 273 17.02 -26.60 3.20
C SER A 273 16.08 -26.00 4.25
N GLY A 274 16.24 -26.44 5.50
CA GLY A 274 15.51 -25.94 6.64
C GLY A 274 14.60 -26.98 7.27
N LYS A 275 13.49 -26.53 7.88
CA LYS A 275 12.55 -27.40 8.59
C LYS A 275 11.11 -27.07 8.28
N ILE A 276 10.30 -28.09 8.02
CA ILE A 276 8.85 -28.00 7.81
C ILE A 276 8.16 -28.94 8.80
N VAL A 277 7.23 -28.41 9.58
CA VAL A 277 6.38 -29.17 10.52
C VAL A 277 4.92 -28.83 10.26
N ALA A 278 4.07 -29.85 10.10
CA ALA A 278 2.62 -29.70 9.96
C ALA A 278 1.89 -30.80 10.74
N ASP A 279 0.57 -30.71 10.92
CA ASP A 279 -0.21 -31.78 11.53
C ASP A 279 -0.43 -32.93 10.53
N GLU A 280 -0.48 -32.64 9.24
CA GLU A 280 -0.52 -33.63 8.15
C GLU A 280 0.31 -33.14 6.94
N ILE A 281 0.98 -34.05 6.26
CA ILE A 281 1.70 -33.80 5.00
C ILE A 281 1.21 -34.80 3.97
N GLY A 282 0.63 -34.29 2.88
CA GLY A 282 0.05 -35.10 1.81
C GLY A 282 1.13 -35.76 0.96
N SER A 283 1.98 -34.99 0.32
CA SER A 283 3.09 -35.51 -0.49
C SER A 283 4.31 -34.59 -0.47
N VAL A 284 5.48 -35.21 -0.65
CA VAL A 284 6.75 -34.53 -0.87
C VAL A 284 7.34 -35.01 -2.17
N THR A 285 7.60 -34.11 -3.09
CA THR A 285 8.08 -34.44 -4.43
C THR A 285 9.47 -33.82 -4.64
N TYR A 286 10.41 -34.65 -5.07
CA TYR A 286 11.71 -34.23 -5.60
C TYR A 286 11.80 -34.75 -7.04
N ASP A 287 11.97 -33.86 -7.99
CA ASP A 287 12.16 -34.18 -9.41
C ASP A 287 13.61 -33.97 -9.86
N GLU A 288 13.88 -34.13 -11.14
CA GLU A 288 15.21 -33.96 -11.71
C GLU A 288 15.80 -32.56 -11.63
N PHE A 289 15.00 -31.55 -11.25
CA PHE A 289 15.40 -30.16 -11.06
C PHE A 289 15.69 -29.80 -9.62
N ALA A 290 15.52 -30.73 -8.67
CA ALA A 290 15.76 -30.49 -7.25
C ALA A 290 17.21 -30.07 -6.99
N LYS A 291 17.41 -28.91 -6.37
CA LYS A 291 18.74 -28.32 -6.11
C LYS A 291 19.36 -28.76 -4.78
N GLY A 292 18.61 -29.42 -3.92
CA GLY A 292 19.06 -29.93 -2.62
C GLY A 292 18.02 -30.81 -1.95
N HIS A 293 18.41 -31.43 -0.82
CA HIS A 293 17.56 -32.35 -0.05
C HIS A 293 17.79 -32.18 1.46
N ASP A 294 18.24 -31.01 1.92
CA ASP A 294 18.62 -30.77 3.32
C ASP A 294 17.46 -30.22 4.16
N THR A 295 16.20 -30.44 3.72
CA THR A 295 15.01 -30.03 4.44
C THR A 295 14.52 -31.16 5.36
N GLU A 296 14.46 -30.89 6.67
CA GLU A 296 13.80 -31.75 7.64
C GLU A 296 12.27 -31.59 7.52
N ILE A 297 11.54 -32.67 7.25
CA ILE A 297 10.09 -32.68 7.13
C ILE A 297 9.50 -33.59 8.19
N ALA A 298 8.63 -33.07 9.07
CA ALA A 298 8.07 -33.80 10.19
C ALA A 298 6.58 -33.54 10.40
N ILE A 299 5.87 -34.55 10.89
CA ILE A 299 4.49 -34.45 11.36
C ILE A 299 4.53 -34.10 12.86
N ARG A 300 3.71 -33.13 13.26
CA ARG A 300 3.59 -32.72 14.68
C ARG A 300 3.00 -33.89 15.50
N LYS A 301 3.63 -34.17 16.62
CA LYS A 301 3.21 -35.26 17.57
C LYS A 301 2.18 -34.71 18.56
#